data_7e7caf81f9aebd64b51ed7a7fbd68dc0
#
_entry.id   7e7caf81f9aebd64b51ed7a7fbd68dc0
#
_cell.length_a   1.000
_cell.length_b   1.000
_cell.length_c   1.000
_cell.angle_alpha   90.00
_cell.angle_beta   90.00
_cell.angle_gamma   90.00
#
_symmetry.space_group_name_H-M   'P 1'
#
loop_
_entity.id
_entity.type
_entity.pdbx_description
1 polymer ?
#
loop_
_entity_poly.entity_id
_entity_poly.type
_entity_poly.pdbx_seq_one_letter_code
_entity_poly.pdbx_strand_id
1 'polypeptide(L)'
;MGHWDTIEVENRPLRVFVDVPAGGDSVPGVVVIQHGPGVDRFIEEQVADLARHGYAAAAPDLYHRQPADGSDMATRMGRLRDDEILADVDATIAHLRRLPDLRVGELAVLGFCMGGRVTYLLAGARPKAWRTAGVFYGGNIMKPWGEGPAPFDLTRDIACPVVGFFGNEDTNPSPADVDRIDAELTAYGKAHEFHRYDDAGHAFLNFTNAERYRPAPAKDAWTKMLDVLNRHLRGAAG
;
A
#
# COMPACT_ATOMS: atom_id res chain seq x y z
N MET A 1 18.32 -3.23 9.22
CA MET A 1 18.49 -3.86 7.89
C MET A 1 17.35 -4.84 7.69
N GLY A 2 16.62 -4.69 6.60
CA GLY A 2 15.42 -5.48 6.35
C GLY A 2 15.67 -6.98 6.34
N HIS A 3 14.70 -7.74 6.80
CA HIS A 3 14.74 -9.20 6.87
C HIS A 3 13.35 -9.80 6.61
N TRP A 4 13.33 -11.08 6.30
CA TRP A 4 12.11 -11.83 6.11
C TRP A 4 11.73 -12.58 7.39
N ASP A 5 10.53 -12.29 7.91
CA ASP A 5 9.88 -13.09 8.92
C ASP A 5 8.88 -14.06 8.28
N THR A 6 8.55 -15.11 9.01
CA THR A 6 7.47 -16.02 8.65
C THR A 6 6.48 -16.06 9.80
N ILE A 7 5.24 -15.70 9.50
CA ILE A 7 4.12 -15.75 10.43
C ILE A 7 3.08 -16.75 9.94
N GLU A 8 2.10 -17.05 10.76
CA GLU A 8 1.02 -17.97 10.39
C GLU A 8 -0.29 -17.21 10.20
N VAL A 9 -0.99 -17.49 9.11
CA VAL A 9 -2.33 -17.01 8.84
C VAL A 9 -3.17 -18.17 8.31
N GLU A 10 -4.29 -18.48 8.97
CA GLU A 10 -5.21 -19.57 8.58
C GLU A 10 -4.49 -20.91 8.34
N ASN A 11 -3.55 -21.27 9.24
CA ASN A 11 -2.70 -22.47 9.17
C ASN A 11 -1.78 -22.52 7.93
N ARG A 12 -1.39 -21.37 7.36
CA ARG A 12 -0.47 -21.26 6.24
C ARG A 12 0.66 -20.29 6.58
N PRO A 13 1.90 -20.59 6.16
CA PRO A 13 3.01 -19.67 6.37
C PRO A 13 2.85 -18.45 5.46
N LEU A 14 2.88 -17.25 6.05
CA LEU A 14 2.95 -15.98 5.36
C LEU A 14 4.33 -15.36 5.60
N ARG A 15 5.07 -15.10 4.53
CA ARG A 15 6.32 -14.36 4.61
C ARG A 15 6.05 -12.86 4.63
N VAL A 16 6.72 -12.15 5.51
CA VAL A 16 6.62 -10.70 5.65
C VAL A 16 8.02 -10.12 5.62
N PHE A 17 8.29 -9.20 4.70
CA PHE A 17 9.54 -8.44 4.71
C PHE A 17 9.39 -7.27 5.67
N VAL A 18 10.29 -7.18 6.65
CA VAL A 18 10.23 -6.20 7.74
C VAL A 18 11.54 -5.42 7.80
N ASP A 19 11.45 -4.11 7.96
CA ASP A 19 12.57 -3.29 8.41
C ASP A 19 12.09 -2.30 9.47
N VAL A 20 12.95 -2.02 10.43
CA VAL A 20 12.65 -1.14 11.56
C VAL A 20 13.74 -0.09 11.75
N PRO A 21 13.42 1.09 12.25
CA PRO A 21 14.41 2.11 12.47
C PRO A 21 15.44 1.70 13.53
N ALA A 22 16.64 2.20 13.40
CA ALA A 22 17.68 2.03 14.41
C ALA A 22 17.34 2.91 15.64
N GLY A 23 16.94 2.26 16.75
CA GLY A 23 16.60 2.95 17.99
C GLY A 23 15.16 3.48 18.03
N GLY A 24 14.69 3.78 19.26
CA GLY A 24 13.35 4.27 19.53
C GLY A 24 12.46 3.21 20.19
N ASP A 25 11.86 3.55 21.33
CA ASP A 25 11.00 2.64 22.09
C ASP A 25 9.58 2.58 21.51
N SER A 26 9.18 3.59 20.75
CA SER A 26 7.86 3.69 20.13
C SER A 26 7.95 4.42 18.80
N VAL A 27 7.50 3.77 17.74
CA VAL A 27 7.53 4.29 16.37
C VAL A 27 6.20 4.07 15.68
N PRO A 28 5.82 4.91 14.72
CA PRO A 28 4.68 4.63 13.86
C PRO A 28 4.99 3.49 12.89
N GLY A 29 3.94 2.78 12.46
CA GLY A 29 4.06 1.67 11.53
C GLY A 29 3.49 1.97 10.15
N VAL A 30 4.07 1.33 9.13
CA VAL A 30 3.57 1.41 7.75
C VAL A 30 3.49 0.01 7.15
N VAL A 31 2.29 -0.36 6.71
CA VAL A 31 2.12 -1.59 5.91
C VAL A 31 2.26 -1.21 4.44
N VAL A 32 3.20 -1.85 3.76
CA VAL A 32 3.50 -1.64 2.34
C VAL A 32 2.92 -2.79 1.52
N ILE A 33 1.97 -2.49 0.65
CA ILE A 33 1.35 -3.51 -0.18
C ILE A 33 2.11 -3.64 -1.50
N GLN A 34 2.51 -4.87 -1.78
CA GLN A 34 3.29 -5.25 -2.96
C GLN A 34 2.60 -4.88 -4.27
N HIS A 35 3.39 -4.77 -5.34
CA HIS A 35 2.90 -4.65 -6.71
C HIS A 35 2.77 -6.03 -7.39
N GLY A 36 2.39 -6.05 -8.68
CA GLY A 36 2.16 -7.30 -9.43
C GLY A 36 3.30 -8.33 -9.37
N PRO A 37 4.58 -7.96 -9.48
CA PRO A 37 5.71 -8.91 -9.33
C PRO A 37 5.83 -9.57 -7.95
N GLY A 38 5.25 -9.00 -6.92
CA GLY A 38 5.37 -9.49 -5.54
C GLY A 38 6.19 -8.55 -4.65
N VAL A 39 6.72 -9.08 -3.56
CA VAL A 39 7.68 -8.35 -2.72
C VAL A 39 9.06 -8.57 -3.32
N ASP A 40 9.42 -7.70 -4.27
CA ASP A 40 10.69 -7.70 -4.97
C ASP A 40 11.60 -6.58 -4.46
N ARG A 41 12.76 -6.40 -5.11
CA ARG A 41 13.74 -5.36 -4.77
C ARG A 41 13.10 -3.96 -4.68
N PHE A 42 12.12 -3.65 -5.52
CA PHE A 42 11.46 -2.35 -5.46
C PHE A 42 10.69 -2.18 -4.13
N ILE A 43 9.90 -3.17 -3.75
CA ILE A 43 9.13 -3.14 -2.50
C ILE A 43 10.05 -3.20 -1.28
N GLU A 44 11.07 -4.06 -1.29
CA GLU A 44 12.06 -4.15 -0.21
C GLU A 44 12.75 -2.79 0.04
N GLU A 45 13.11 -2.07 -1.03
CA GLU A 45 13.73 -0.74 -0.90
C GLU A 45 12.75 0.31 -0.36
N GLN A 46 11.45 0.26 -0.70
CA GLN A 46 10.46 1.17 -0.10
C GLN A 46 10.31 0.91 1.40
N VAL A 47 10.29 -0.36 1.81
CA VAL A 47 10.25 -0.75 3.24
C VAL A 47 11.51 -0.25 3.96
N ALA A 48 12.69 -0.46 3.37
CA ALA A 48 13.95 0.00 3.94
C ALA A 48 14.05 1.54 4.01
N ASP A 49 13.52 2.24 3.01
CA ASP A 49 13.50 3.70 3.03
C ASP A 49 12.59 4.25 4.14
N LEU A 50 11.42 3.65 4.33
CA LEU A 50 10.54 4.00 5.45
C LEU A 50 11.23 3.78 6.80
N ALA A 51 11.99 2.70 6.97
CA ALA A 51 12.76 2.45 8.19
C ALA A 51 13.84 3.52 8.40
N ARG A 52 14.55 3.96 7.34
CA ARG A 52 15.49 5.10 7.41
C ARG A 52 14.82 6.40 7.85
N HIS A 53 13.53 6.57 7.50
CA HIS A 53 12.72 7.72 7.91
C HIS A 53 12.03 7.52 9.28
N GLY A 54 12.36 6.42 10.00
CA GLY A 54 11.91 6.18 11.37
C GLY A 54 10.52 5.57 11.48
N TYR A 55 10.07 4.79 10.51
CA TYR A 55 8.84 4.00 10.55
C TYR A 55 9.18 2.52 10.65
N ALA A 56 8.44 1.76 11.47
CA ALA A 56 8.47 0.30 11.35
C ALA A 56 7.66 -0.10 10.13
N ALA A 57 8.29 -0.68 9.13
CA ALA A 57 7.62 -0.99 7.86
C ALA A 57 7.58 -2.49 7.59
N ALA A 58 6.47 -2.98 7.05
CA ALA A 58 6.30 -4.40 6.72
C ALA A 58 5.52 -4.59 5.41
N ALA A 59 5.98 -5.55 4.60
CA ALA A 59 5.34 -5.93 3.35
C ALA A 59 5.02 -7.43 3.34
N PRO A 60 3.74 -7.84 3.41
CA PRO A 60 3.34 -9.24 3.31
C PRO A 60 3.45 -9.75 1.87
N ASP A 61 3.88 -11.01 1.70
CA ASP A 61 3.83 -11.72 0.41
C ASP A 61 2.42 -12.27 0.17
N LEU A 62 1.59 -11.49 -0.52
CA LEU A 62 0.19 -11.85 -0.81
C LEU A 62 0.03 -13.05 -1.73
N TYR A 63 1.13 -13.58 -2.27
CA TYR A 63 1.09 -14.76 -3.13
C TYR A 63 1.36 -16.07 -2.38
N HIS A 64 1.53 -16.03 -1.07
CA HIS A 64 1.91 -17.18 -0.24
C HIS A 64 0.93 -18.37 -0.31
N ARG A 65 -0.35 -18.13 -0.64
CA ARG A 65 -1.35 -19.20 -0.81
C ARG A 65 -1.28 -19.90 -2.17
N GLN A 66 -0.50 -19.36 -3.10
CA GLN A 66 -0.46 -19.84 -4.48
C GLN A 66 0.60 -20.92 -4.69
N PRO A 67 0.35 -21.88 -5.60
CA PRO A 67 1.37 -22.88 -5.93
C PRO A 67 2.58 -22.23 -6.62
N ALA A 68 3.76 -22.79 -6.39
CA ALA A 68 5.00 -22.43 -7.11
C ALA A 68 5.02 -23.12 -8.50
N ASP A 69 4.03 -22.81 -9.35
CA ASP A 69 3.79 -23.45 -10.64
C ASP A 69 4.37 -22.70 -11.84
N GLY A 70 5.14 -21.63 -11.58
CA GLY A 70 5.71 -20.79 -12.64
C GLY A 70 4.69 -19.89 -13.35
N SER A 71 3.48 -19.74 -12.82
CA SER A 71 2.45 -18.88 -13.38
C SER A 71 2.94 -17.45 -13.56
N ASP A 72 2.52 -16.81 -14.65
CA ASP A 72 2.82 -15.40 -14.90
C ASP A 72 2.13 -14.45 -13.90
N MET A 73 2.56 -13.21 -13.93
CA MET A 73 2.05 -12.16 -13.04
C MET A 73 0.53 -11.97 -13.15
N ALA A 74 -0.02 -11.99 -14.35
CA ALA A 74 -1.45 -11.77 -14.57
C ALA A 74 -2.30 -12.91 -13.97
N THR A 75 -1.85 -14.15 -14.15
CA THR A 75 -2.45 -15.34 -13.55
C THR A 75 -2.38 -15.29 -12.03
N ARG A 76 -1.23 -14.93 -11.44
CA ARG A 76 -1.07 -14.80 -10.00
C ARG A 76 -1.98 -13.72 -9.41
N MET A 77 -2.05 -12.57 -10.04
CA MET A 77 -2.96 -11.49 -9.64
C MET A 77 -4.43 -11.92 -9.72
N GLY A 78 -4.81 -12.67 -10.76
CA GLY A 78 -6.18 -13.16 -10.95
C GLY A 78 -6.63 -14.18 -9.90
N ARG A 79 -5.70 -14.81 -9.18
CA ARG A 79 -5.98 -15.75 -8.08
C ARG A 79 -6.18 -15.07 -6.72
N LEU A 80 -5.83 -13.79 -6.59
CA LEU A 80 -5.99 -13.06 -5.33
C LEU A 80 -7.48 -12.90 -4.97
N ARG A 81 -7.76 -12.91 -3.66
CA ARG A 81 -9.09 -12.72 -3.09
C ARG A 81 -9.03 -11.64 -2.01
N ASP A 82 -10.01 -10.76 -2.00
CA ASP A 82 -10.05 -9.63 -1.08
C ASP A 82 -10.13 -10.06 0.38
N ASP A 83 -10.90 -11.09 0.70
CA ASP A 83 -11.02 -11.64 2.05
C ASP A 83 -9.70 -12.26 2.55
N GLU A 84 -8.97 -12.99 1.71
CA GLU A 84 -7.65 -13.53 2.04
C GLU A 84 -6.63 -12.41 2.28
N ILE A 85 -6.63 -11.37 1.43
CA ILE A 85 -5.76 -10.20 1.58
C ILE A 85 -6.04 -9.48 2.91
N LEU A 86 -7.31 -9.32 3.28
CA LEU A 86 -7.67 -8.70 4.56
C LEU A 86 -7.12 -9.50 5.75
N ALA A 87 -7.21 -10.83 5.71
CA ALA A 87 -6.64 -11.70 6.74
C ALA A 87 -5.11 -11.59 6.82
N ASP A 88 -4.42 -11.55 5.68
CA ASP A 88 -2.96 -11.42 5.60
C ASP A 88 -2.48 -10.10 6.18
N VAL A 89 -3.19 -9.01 5.89
CA VAL A 89 -2.84 -7.68 6.40
C VAL A 89 -3.15 -7.58 7.90
N ASP A 90 -4.26 -8.14 8.38
CA ASP A 90 -4.58 -8.19 9.81
C ASP A 90 -3.48 -8.96 10.59
N ALA A 91 -3.00 -10.09 10.05
CA ALA A 91 -1.88 -10.84 10.62
C ALA A 91 -0.56 -10.05 10.60
N THR A 92 -0.29 -9.32 9.50
CA THR A 92 0.91 -8.45 9.38
C THR A 92 0.87 -7.32 10.42
N ILE A 93 -0.28 -6.68 10.62
CA ILE A 93 -0.46 -5.65 11.68
C ILE A 93 -0.19 -6.25 13.05
N ALA A 94 -0.74 -7.45 13.32
CA ALA A 94 -0.53 -8.13 14.60
C ALA A 94 0.95 -8.49 14.82
N HIS A 95 1.66 -8.86 13.76
CA HIS A 95 3.10 -9.13 13.80
C HIS A 95 3.91 -7.86 14.11
N LEU A 96 3.67 -6.77 13.37
CA LEU A 96 4.33 -5.49 13.63
C LEU A 96 4.18 -5.04 15.10
N ARG A 97 2.99 -5.21 15.68
CA ARG A 97 2.72 -4.84 17.08
C ARG A 97 3.37 -5.73 18.12
N ARG A 98 3.93 -6.87 17.71
CA ARG A 98 4.62 -7.83 18.59
C ARG A 98 6.12 -7.86 18.39
N LEU A 99 6.66 -6.97 17.54
CA LEU A 99 8.11 -6.89 17.36
C LEU A 99 8.80 -6.67 18.70
N PRO A 100 9.87 -7.43 19.03
CA PRO A 100 10.58 -7.29 20.27
C PRO A 100 11.21 -5.90 20.39
N ASP A 101 11.25 -5.37 21.59
CA ASP A 101 11.89 -4.10 21.93
C ASP A 101 11.38 -2.86 21.16
N LEU A 102 10.20 -2.99 20.51
CA LEU A 102 9.60 -1.92 19.74
C LEU A 102 8.09 -1.86 19.97
N ARG A 103 7.57 -0.69 20.31
CA ARG A 103 6.14 -0.43 20.34
C ARG A 103 5.73 0.25 19.05
N VAL A 104 4.97 -0.46 18.20
CA VAL A 104 4.38 0.11 17.01
C VAL A 104 3.04 0.77 17.38
N GLY A 105 3.00 2.09 17.23
CA GLY A 105 1.84 2.92 17.54
C GLY A 105 0.84 3.01 16.39
N GLU A 106 0.62 4.23 15.91
CA GLU A 106 -0.29 4.53 14.82
C GLU A 106 0.19 3.93 13.48
N LEU A 107 -0.77 3.50 12.66
CA LEU A 107 -0.48 2.80 11.42
C LEU A 107 -0.95 3.59 10.18
N ALA A 108 -0.16 3.51 9.14
CA ALA A 108 -0.57 3.85 7.78
C ALA A 108 -0.45 2.63 6.86
N VAL A 109 -1.13 2.70 5.73
CA VAL A 109 -0.98 1.74 4.64
C VAL A 109 -0.67 2.47 3.35
N LEU A 110 0.23 1.92 2.56
CA LEU A 110 0.48 2.38 1.19
C LEU A 110 0.75 1.20 0.27
N GLY A 111 0.53 1.41 -1.02
CA GLY A 111 0.76 0.32 -1.97
C GLY A 111 0.83 0.80 -3.42
N PHE A 112 1.41 -0.05 -4.26
CA PHE A 112 1.81 0.27 -5.62
C PHE A 112 1.08 -0.63 -6.63
N CYS A 113 0.54 -0.08 -7.73
CA CYS A 113 -0.14 -0.86 -8.77
C CYS A 113 -1.34 -1.63 -8.18
N MET A 114 -1.34 -2.96 -8.26
CA MET A 114 -2.33 -3.77 -7.56
C MET A 114 -2.38 -3.48 -6.06
N GLY A 115 -1.24 -3.18 -5.45
CA GLY A 115 -1.16 -2.78 -4.04
C GLY A 115 -1.84 -1.45 -3.76
N GLY A 116 -1.86 -0.53 -4.72
CA GLY A 116 -2.66 0.70 -4.61
C GLY A 116 -4.16 0.41 -4.57
N ARG A 117 -4.64 -0.56 -5.37
CA ARG A 117 -6.02 -1.06 -5.27
C ARG A 117 -6.31 -1.67 -3.89
N VAL A 118 -5.39 -2.51 -3.41
CA VAL A 118 -5.52 -3.15 -2.09
C VAL A 118 -5.48 -2.11 -0.97
N THR A 119 -4.66 -1.09 -1.08
CA THR A 119 -4.63 0.04 -0.11
C THR A 119 -6.00 0.73 -0.02
N TYR A 120 -6.66 0.96 -1.15
CA TYR A 120 -8.00 1.53 -1.17
C TYR A 120 -9.05 0.59 -0.53
N LEU A 121 -8.96 -0.71 -0.82
CA LEU A 121 -9.77 -1.74 -0.15
C LEU A 121 -9.59 -1.68 1.37
N LEU A 122 -8.35 -1.65 1.85
CA LEU A 122 -8.02 -1.62 3.27
C LEU A 122 -8.53 -0.36 3.96
N ALA A 123 -8.47 0.79 3.30
CA ALA A 123 -9.00 2.04 3.82
C ALA A 123 -10.51 1.97 4.11
N GLY A 124 -11.28 1.30 3.24
CA GLY A 124 -12.72 1.11 3.41
C GLY A 124 -13.08 -0.07 4.33
N ALA A 125 -12.43 -1.24 4.14
CA ALA A 125 -12.73 -2.46 4.88
C ALA A 125 -12.18 -2.47 6.32
N ARG A 126 -11.16 -1.66 6.63
CA ARG A 126 -10.54 -1.54 7.95
C ARG A 126 -10.42 -0.07 8.38
N PRO A 127 -11.52 0.71 8.40
CA PRO A 127 -11.47 2.17 8.54
C PRO A 127 -10.84 2.67 9.85
N LYS A 128 -10.82 1.84 10.90
CA LYS A 128 -10.23 2.18 12.21
C LYS A 128 -8.75 1.82 12.33
N ALA A 129 -8.19 1.11 11.36
CA ALA A 129 -6.81 0.66 11.43
C ALA A 129 -5.80 1.73 11.01
N TRP A 130 -6.21 2.70 10.17
CA TRP A 130 -5.30 3.56 9.45
C TRP A 130 -5.45 5.03 9.81
N ARG A 131 -4.33 5.71 9.94
CA ARG A 131 -4.28 7.18 10.06
C ARG A 131 -4.21 7.86 8.70
N THR A 132 -3.70 7.18 7.69
CA THR A 132 -3.72 7.62 6.30
C THR A 132 -3.50 6.43 5.37
N ALA A 133 -3.92 6.57 4.11
CA ALA A 133 -3.75 5.57 3.06
C ALA A 133 -3.13 6.20 1.81
N GLY A 134 -2.00 5.62 1.33
CA GLY A 134 -1.26 6.08 0.15
C GLY A 134 -1.49 5.18 -1.06
N VAL A 135 -2.17 5.67 -2.10
CA VAL A 135 -2.53 4.92 -3.31
C VAL A 135 -1.62 5.35 -4.46
N PHE A 136 -0.65 4.50 -4.82
CA PHE A 136 0.21 4.74 -5.99
C PHE A 136 -0.34 3.99 -7.20
N TYR A 137 -0.81 4.74 -8.20
CA TYR A 137 -1.34 4.23 -9.47
C TYR A 137 -2.18 2.95 -9.34
N GLY A 138 -3.10 2.94 -8.34
CA GLY A 138 -3.97 1.81 -8.05
C GLY A 138 -5.06 1.64 -9.11
N GLY A 139 -4.91 0.63 -9.96
CA GLY A 139 -5.93 0.28 -10.96
C GLY A 139 -6.97 -0.71 -10.43
N ASN A 140 -8.05 -0.92 -11.20
CA ASN A 140 -9.11 -1.89 -10.87
C ASN A 140 -9.81 -1.69 -9.51
N ILE A 141 -9.82 -0.49 -8.96
CA ILE A 141 -10.51 -0.17 -7.69
C ILE A 141 -12.03 -0.45 -7.79
N MET A 142 -12.62 -0.37 -8.99
CA MET A 142 -14.04 -0.65 -9.24
C MET A 142 -14.34 -2.15 -9.50
N LYS A 143 -13.35 -3.04 -9.30
CA LYS A 143 -13.54 -4.49 -9.54
C LYS A 143 -13.33 -5.28 -8.24
N PRO A 144 -14.28 -6.13 -7.84
CA PRO A 144 -14.07 -7.03 -6.71
C PRO A 144 -13.09 -8.15 -7.08
N TRP A 145 -12.35 -8.64 -6.09
CA TRP A 145 -11.57 -9.87 -6.18
C TRP A 145 -12.14 -10.90 -5.21
N GLY A 146 -13.02 -11.76 -5.73
CA GLY A 146 -13.82 -12.70 -4.95
C GLY A 146 -15.28 -12.28 -4.88
N GLU A 147 -15.99 -12.69 -3.81
CA GLU A 147 -17.43 -12.51 -3.66
C GLU A 147 -17.84 -11.20 -2.96
N GLY A 148 -16.87 -10.45 -2.42
CA GLY A 148 -17.12 -9.21 -1.71
C GLY A 148 -17.43 -8.01 -2.63
N PRO A 149 -17.71 -6.83 -2.05
CA PRO A 149 -17.88 -5.60 -2.80
C PRO A 149 -16.55 -5.16 -3.45
N ALA A 150 -16.62 -4.37 -4.52
CA ALA A 150 -15.43 -3.71 -5.03
C ALA A 150 -14.89 -2.71 -4.00
N PRO A 151 -13.58 -2.42 -3.98
CA PRO A 151 -13.04 -1.38 -3.11
C PRO A 151 -13.76 -0.03 -3.24
N PHE A 152 -14.17 0.33 -4.44
CA PHE A 152 -14.94 1.53 -4.74
C PHE A 152 -16.26 1.60 -3.96
N ASP A 153 -16.96 0.48 -3.82
CA ASP A 153 -18.25 0.42 -3.11
C ASP A 153 -18.11 0.65 -1.59
N LEU A 154 -16.89 0.56 -1.07
CA LEU A 154 -16.54 0.81 0.34
C LEU A 154 -16.09 2.27 0.60
N THR A 155 -16.12 3.15 -0.40
CA THR A 155 -15.65 4.54 -0.28
C THR A 155 -16.32 5.28 0.88
N ARG A 156 -17.63 5.08 1.09
CA ARG A 156 -18.38 5.71 2.18
C ARG A 156 -17.88 5.33 3.58
N ASP A 157 -17.21 4.17 3.71
CA ASP A 157 -16.75 3.65 5.00
C ASP A 157 -15.32 4.11 5.34
N ILE A 158 -14.59 4.69 4.38
CA ILE A 158 -13.25 5.25 4.59
C ILE A 158 -13.29 6.31 5.68
N ALA A 159 -12.40 6.19 6.68
CA ALA A 159 -12.33 7.11 7.81
C ALA A 159 -11.01 7.89 7.91
N CYS A 160 -9.98 7.48 7.17
CA CYS A 160 -8.68 8.16 7.14
C CYS A 160 -8.52 8.99 5.85
N PRO A 161 -7.66 10.01 5.83
CA PRO A 161 -7.27 10.69 4.60
C PRO A 161 -6.64 9.73 3.59
N VAL A 162 -7.06 9.84 2.32
CA VAL A 162 -6.50 9.09 1.18
C VAL A 162 -5.65 10.02 0.35
N VAL A 163 -4.37 9.69 0.15
CA VAL A 163 -3.52 10.40 -0.80
C VAL A 163 -3.26 9.51 -2.01
N GLY A 164 -3.46 10.04 -3.21
CA GLY A 164 -3.30 9.32 -4.46
C GLY A 164 -2.23 9.94 -5.37
N PHE A 165 -1.46 9.09 -6.05
CA PHE A 165 -0.41 9.49 -6.98
C PHE A 165 -0.63 8.77 -8.32
N PHE A 166 -0.96 9.52 -9.37
CA PHE A 166 -1.41 8.96 -10.64
C PHE A 166 -0.69 9.62 -11.83
N GLY A 167 -0.34 8.82 -12.82
CA GLY A 167 0.16 9.32 -14.08
C GLY A 167 -0.99 9.56 -15.07
N ASN A 168 -0.99 10.68 -15.78
CA ASN A 168 -2.02 11.00 -16.78
C ASN A 168 -1.89 10.20 -18.08
N GLU A 169 -0.74 9.53 -18.30
CA GLU A 169 -0.54 8.57 -19.41
C GLU A 169 -0.91 7.12 -19.02
N ASP A 170 -1.40 6.89 -17.80
CA ASP A 170 -1.81 5.56 -17.36
C ASP A 170 -3.16 5.18 -18.00
N THR A 171 -3.31 3.89 -18.30
CA THR A 171 -4.55 3.33 -18.83
C THR A 171 -5.32 2.51 -17.80
N ASN A 172 -4.70 2.20 -16.65
CA ASN A 172 -5.32 1.48 -15.53
C ASN A 172 -4.59 1.75 -14.21
N PRO A 173 -5.04 2.76 -13.41
CA PRO A 173 -6.26 3.55 -13.63
C PRO A 173 -6.10 4.56 -14.77
N SER A 174 -7.12 4.72 -15.59
CA SER A 174 -7.17 5.81 -16.55
C SER A 174 -7.44 7.15 -15.84
N PRO A 175 -7.14 8.32 -16.46
CA PRO A 175 -7.54 9.61 -15.91
C PRO A 175 -9.04 9.68 -15.54
N ALA A 176 -9.91 9.06 -16.35
CA ALA A 176 -11.34 9.01 -16.08
C ALA A 176 -11.69 8.14 -14.84
N ASP A 177 -10.94 7.05 -14.60
CA ASP A 177 -11.11 6.24 -13.38
C ASP A 177 -10.71 7.05 -12.15
N VAL A 178 -9.62 7.82 -12.25
CA VAL A 178 -9.15 8.70 -11.16
C VAL A 178 -10.17 9.80 -10.88
N ASP A 179 -10.75 10.44 -11.91
CA ASP A 179 -11.81 11.43 -11.76
C ASP A 179 -13.05 10.85 -11.05
N ARG A 180 -13.40 9.61 -11.39
CA ARG A 180 -14.53 8.93 -10.76
C ARG A 180 -14.28 8.64 -9.27
N ILE A 181 -13.06 8.21 -8.92
CA ILE A 181 -12.68 7.96 -7.52
C ILE A 181 -12.68 9.26 -6.71
N ASP A 182 -12.12 10.33 -7.29
CA ASP A 182 -12.10 11.68 -6.70
C ASP A 182 -13.51 12.20 -6.43
N ALA A 183 -14.40 12.08 -7.43
CA ALA A 183 -15.79 12.48 -7.29
C ALA A 183 -16.53 11.69 -6.20
N GLU A 184 -16.29 10.39 -6.08
CA GLU A 184 -16.93 9.54 -5.08
C GLU A 184 -16.45 9.88 -3.66
N LEU A 185 -15.13 10.07 -3.47
CA LEU A 185 -14.58 10.53 -2.19
C LEU A 185 -15.15 11.90 -1.80
N THR A 186 -15.26 12.82 -2.76
CA THR A 186 -15.86 14.13 -2.57
C THR A 186 -17.34 14.02 -2.17
N ALA A 187 -18.12 13.18 -2.85
CA ALA A 187 -19.54 12.98 -2.60
C ALA A 187 -19.82 12.47 -1.18
N TYR A 188 -18.93 11.62 -0.66
CA TYR A 188 -19.02 11.14 0.73
C TYR A 188 -18.27 12.03 1.75
N GLY A 189 -17.75 13.20 1.34
CA GLY A 189 -17.03 14.12 2.23
C GLY A 189 -15.75 13.53 2.83
N LYS A 190 -15.08 12.62 2.10
CA LYS A 190 -13.85 11.97 2.56
C LYS A 190 -12.65 12.88 2.32
N ALA A 191 -11.80 13.01 3.33
CA ALA A 191 -10.53 13.73 3.18
C ALA A 191 -9.64 13.00 2.18
N HIS A 192 -9.26 13.67 1.11
CA HIS A 192 -8.35 13.10 0.10
C HIS A 192 -7.56 14.19 -0.62
N GLU A 193 -6.43 13.78 -1.19
CA GLU A 193 -5.55 14.62 -2.00
C GLU A 193 -4.96 13.79 -3.14
N PHE A 194 -5.20 14.19 -4.40
CA PHE A 194 -4.70 13.49 -5.57
C PHE A 194 -3.67 14.32 -6.33
N HIS A 195 -2.50 13.71 -6.55
CA HIS A 195 -1.40 14.27 -7.33
C HIS A 195 -1.35 13.57 -8.70
N ARG A 196 -1.36 14.35 -9.76
CA ARG A 196 -1.35 13.87 -11.15
C ARG A 196 -0.10 14.36 -11.85
N TYR A 197 0.47 13.52 -12.69
CA TYR A 197 1.72 13.75 -13.40
C TYR A 197 1.52 13.55 -14.90
N ASP A 198 1.67 14.62 -15.70
CA ASP A 198 1.34 14.62 -17.14
C ASP A 198 2.29 13.74 -17.97
N ASP A 199 3.55 13.61 -17.55
CA ASP A 199 4.60 12.85 -18.23
C ASP A 199 4.87 11.50 -17.60
N ALA A 200 3.90 10.94 -16.91
CA ALA A 200 4.00 9.66 -16.21
C ALA A 200 2.85 8.72 -16.56
N GLY A 201 3.20 7.46 -16.75
CA GLY A 201 2.26 6.35 -16.91
C GLY A 201 2.27 5.41 -15.70
N HIS A 202 1.78 4.19 -15.91
CA HIS A 202 1.73 3.17 -14.86
C HIS A 202 3.10 2.82 -14.30
N ALA A 203 3.21 2.70 -12.98
CA ALA A 203 4.43 2.31 -12.26
C ALA A 203 5.61 3.30 -12.42
N PHE A 204 5.33 4.60 -12.57
CA PHE A 204 6.35 5.63 -12.76
C PHE A 204 7.36 5.76 -11.60
N LEU A 205 7.04 5.24 -10.42
CA LEU A 205 7.94 5.25 -9.26
C LEU A 205 8.89 4.04 -9.24
N ASN A 206 8.61 3.01 -10.05
CA ASN A 206 9.40 1.78 -10.04
C ASN A 206 10.75 1.94 -10.75
N PHE A 207 11.80 2.24 -9.98
CA PHE A 207 13.16 2.40 -10.47
C PHE A 207 13.81 1.11 -11.01
N THR A 208 13.22 -0.06 -10.79
CA THR A 208 13.69 -1.33 -11.36
C THR A 208 13.22 -1.54 -12.79
N ASN A 209 12.30 -0.69 -13.28
CA ASN A 209 11.79 -0.70 -14.65
C ASN A 209 12.12 0.62 -15.36
N ALA A 210 13.23 0.66 -16.08
CA ALA A 210 13.76 1.87 -16.72
C ALA A 210 12.79 2.48 -17.76
N GLU A 211 11.94 1.67 -18.40
CA GLU A 211 10.99 2.15 -19.41
C GLU A 211 9.86 2.98 -18.77
N ARG A 212 9.43 2.59 -17.56
CA ARG A 212 8.32 3.22 -16.84
C ARG A 212 8.77 4.27 -15.83
N TYR A 213 9.98 4.16 -15.33
CA TYR A 213 10.50 5.03 -14.30
C TYR A 213 10.59 6.49 -14.77
N ARG A 214 10.01 7.41 -13.99
CA ARG A 214 10.07 8.86 -14.23
C ARG A 214 10.67 9.51 -12.98
N PRO A 215 11.99 9.86 -12.99
CA PRO A 215 12.70 10.28 -11.79
C PRO A 215 12.10 11.50 -11.08
N ALA A 216 11.66 12.52 -11.82
CA ALA A 216 11.10 13.74 -11.23
C ALA A 216 9.72 13.49 -10.59
N PRO A 217 8.71 12.90 -11.29
CA PRO A 217 7.47 12.48 -10.69
C PRO A 217 7.64 11.52 -9.52
N ALA A 218 8.55 10.54 -9.63
CA ALA A 218 8.81 9.56 -8.58
C ALA A 218 9.31 10.21 -7.29
N LYS A 219 10.29 11.12 -7.40
CA LYS A 219 10.84 11.85 -6.27
C LYS A 219 9.78 12.74 -5.61
N ASP A 220 9.02 13.48 -6.40
CA ASP A 220 7.97 14.36 -5.90
C ASP A 220 6.87 13.57 -5.16
N ALA A 221 6.36 12.48 -5.78
CA ALA A 221 5.35 11.63 -5.19
C ALA A 221 5.80 11.01 -3.87
N TRP A 222 7.04 10.50 -3.83
CA TRP A 222 7.58 9.89 -2.62
C TRP A 222 7.80 10.91 -1.50
N THR A 223 8.33 12.08 -1.83
CA THR A 223 8.50 13.19 -0.85
C THR A 223 7.16 13.59 -0.25
N LYS A 224 6.12 13.78 -1.07
CA LYS A 224 4.77 14.10 -0.59
C LYS A 224 4.19 12.99 0.29
N MET A 225 4.42 11.72 -0.08
CA MET A 225 3.97 10.60 0.77
C MET A 225 4.64 10.62 2.15
N LEU A 226 5.95 10.87 2.21
CA LEU A 226 6.67 10.99 3.49
C LEU A 226 6.14 12.17 4.33
N ASP A 227 5.81 13.30 3.71
CA ASP A 227 5.22 14.45 4.38
C ASP A 227 3.83 14.10 4.94
N VAL A 228 3.01 13.36 4.19
CA VAL A 228 1.70 12.87 4.64
C VAL A 228 1.85 11.92 5.82
N LEU A 229 2.78 10.95 5.75
CA LEU A 229 3.06 10.04 6.86
C LEU A 229 3.49 10.80 8.11
N ASN A 230 4.39 11.77 7.96
CA ASN A 230 4.85 12.59 9.09
C ASN A 230 3.69 13.36 9.73
N ARG A 231 2.84 14.00 8.92
CA ARG A 231 1.69 14.78 9.36
C ARG A 231 0.68 13.93 10.15
N HIS A 232 0.37 12.71 9.67
CA HIS A 232 -0.70 11.89 10.22
C HIS A 232 -0.26 10.88 11.28
N LEU A 233 1.00 10.47 11.28
CA LEU A 233 1.51 9.48 12.22
C LEU A 233 2.30 10.08 13.40
N ARG A 234 2.88 11.27 13.23
CA ARG A 234 3.70 11.90 14.27
C ARG A 234 3.08 13.17 14.84
N GLY A 235 2.00 13.66 14.21
CA GLY A 235 1.46 14.98 14.49
C GLY A 235 2.30 16.08 13.81
N ALA A 236 1.71 17.26 13.58
CA ALA A 236 2.51 18.41 13.23
C ALA A 236 3.49 18.66 14.39
N ALA A 237 4.78 18.59 14.12
CA ALA A 237 5.77 19.13 15.06
C ALA A 237 5.35 20.58 15.32
N GLY A 238 4.88 20.86 16.54
CA GLY A 238 4.45 22.18 16.98
C GLY A 238 5.61 23.16 17.02
#